data_9c84cd4bfb4a0a01d3a71cc90728fb1f
#
_entry.id   9c84cd4bfb4a0a01d3a71cc90728fb1f
#
_cell.length_a   1.000
_cell.length_b   1.000
_cell.length_c   1.000
_cell.angle_alpha   90.00
_cell.angle_beta   90.00
_cell.angle_gamma   90.00
#
_symmetry.space_group_name_H-M   'P 1'
#
loop_
_entity.id
_entity.type
_entity.pdbx_description
1 polymer ?
#
loop_
_entity_poly.entity_id
_entity_poly.type
_entity_poly.pdbx_seq_one_letter_code
_entity_poly.pdbx_strand_id
1 'polypeptide(L)'
;MIRPAKLLLWSASQLYGLAVAARNGLYDLGILRCHSFALPVICVGNITAGGTGKTPHVIYLAEKLAAHTRVAVLSRGYLRKSRGFRHVTSESTTTEAGDEPLLMAHCLPQAAVYVDRNRVNGIREIMRAEPRTGAVILDDGFQHRAVKAGMNILLTDWQRLMTRDRLL
;
A
#
# COMPACT_ATOMS: atom_id res chain seq x y z
N MET A 1 -35.62 11.47 16.77
CA MET A 1 -35.81 10.76 15.50
C MET A 1 -34.47 10.47 14.85
N ILE A 2 -34.08 9.22 14.78
CA ILE A 2 -32.83 8.79 14.10
C ILE A 2 -33.10 8.89 12.59
N ARG A 3 -32.32 9.70 11.86
CA ARG A 3 -32.50 9.87 10.41
C ARG A 3 -32.29 8.50 9.72
N PRO A 4 -33.22 8.05 8.83
CA PRO A 4 -33.17 6.73 8.21
C PRO A 4 -31.83 6.47 7.46
N ALA A 5 -31.18 7.52 6.96
CA ALA A 5 -29.86 7.44 6.35
C ALA A 5 -28.76 6.97 7.33
N LYS A 6 -28.84 7.30 8.63
CA LYS A 6 -27.87 6.84 9.63
C LYS A 6 -28.03 5.35 9.95
N LEU A 7 -29.25 4.82 9.91
CA LEU A 7 -29.50 3.39 10.10
C LEU A 7 -28.96 2.57 8.92
N LEU A 8 -29.17 3.02 7.68
CA LEU A 8 -28.66 2.38 6.47
C LEU A 8 -27.11 2.37 6.45
N LEU A 9 -26.48 3.49 6.79
CA LEU A 9 -25.02 3.58 6.88
C LEU A 9 -24.48 2.68 7.98
N TRP A 10 -25.16 2.58 9.11
CA TRP A 10 -24.76 1.69 10.21
C TRP A 10 -24.84 0.22 9.81
N SER A 11 -25.94 -0.19 9.15
CA SER A 11 -26.11 -1.58 8.66
C SER A 11 -25.07 -1.94 7.60
N ALA A 12 -24.78 -1.01 6.67
CA ALA A 12 -23.76 -1.20 5.65
C ALA A 12 -22.34 -1.32 6.27
N SER A 13 -22.06 -0.53 7.31
CA SER A 13 -20.80 -0.61 8.06
C SER A 13 -20.62 -1.96 8.76
N GLN A 14 -21.68 -2.50 9.36
CA GLN A 14 -21.62 -3.83 10.01
C GLN A 14 -21.38 -4.95 8.99
N LEU A 15 -22.07 -4.93 7.85
CA LEU A 15 -21.87 -5.88 6.76
C LEU A 15 -20.45 -5.81 6.20
N TYR A 16 -19.92 -4.61 6.01
CA TYR A 16 -18.55 -4.39 5.58
C TYR A 16 -17.56 -4.94 6.63
N GLY A 17 -17.78 -4.63 7.93
CA GLY A 17 -16.95 -5.14 9.02
C GLY A 17 -16.94 -6.68 9.06
N LEU A 18 -18.10 -7.32 8.89
CA LEU A 18 -18.22 -8.78 8.84
C LEU A 18 -17.47 -9.37 7.64
N ALA A 19 -17.59 -8.77 6.47
CA ALA A 19 -16.88 -9.22 5.27
C ALA A 19 -15.36 -9.10 5.44
N VAL A 20 -14.87 -8.01 6.05
CA VAL A 20 -13.45 -7.81 6.37
C VAL A 20 -12.97 -8.83 7.40
N ALA A 21 -13.77 -9.08 8.47
CA ALA A 21 -13.44 -10.08 9.49
C ALA A 21 -13.39 -11.49 8.91
N ALA A 22 -14.37 -11.87 8.08
CA ALA A 22 -14.40 -13.16 7.39
C ALA A 22 -13.18 -13.33 6.48
N ARG A 23 -12.86 -12.31 5.65
CA ARG A 23 -11.66 -12.32 4.81
C ARG A 23 -10.39 -12.48 5.64
N ASN A 24 -10.27 -11.77 6.75
CA ASN A 24 -9.12 -11.86 7.64
C ASN A 24 -9.01 -13.26 8.26
N GLY A 25 -10.12 -13.83 8.72
CA GLY A 25 -10.15 -15.21 9.23
C GLY A 25 -9.71 -16.24 8.20
N LEU A 26 -10.07 -16.06 6.90
CA LEU A 26 -9.61 -16.93 5.83
C LEU A 26 -8.08 -16.87 5.62
N TYR A 27 -7.45 -15.71 5.84
CA TYR A 27 -5.98 -15.61 5.85
C TYR A 27 -5.37 -16.26 7.10
N ASP A 28 -5.98 -16.08 8.27
CA ASP A 28 -5.49 -16.64 9.53
C ASP A 28 -5.58 -18.18 9.54
N LEU A 29 -6.60 -18.73 8.91
CA LEU A 29 -6.78 -20.18 8.71
C LEU A 29 -5.92 -20.76 7.56
N GLY A 30 -5.15 -19.91 6.85
CA GLY A 30 -4.32 -20.35 5.72
C GLY A 30 -5.09 -20.72 4.46
N ILE A 31 -6.42 -20.51 4.40
CA ILE A 31 -7.25 -20.76 3.23
C ILE A 31 -6.89 -19.80 2.09
N LEU A 32 -6.72 -18.52 2.41
CA LEU A 32 -6.18 -17.54 1.48
C LEU A 32 -4.65 -17.52 1.58
N ARG A 33 -3.99 -17.62 0.43
CA ARG A 33 -2.53 -17.70 0.36
C ARG A 33 -1.86 -16.36 0.62
N CYS A 34 -0.89 -16.35 1.55
CA CYS A 34 0.08 -15.29 1.73
C CYS A 34 1.36 -15.64 0.97
N HIS A 35 1.91 -14.68 0.24
CA HIS A 35 3.12 -14.87 -0.53
C HIS A 35 4.31 -14.21 0.17
N SER A 36 5.37 -15.00 0.40
CA SER A 36 6.69 -14.50 0.80
C SER A 36 7.58 -14.36 -0.42
N PHE A 37 8.54 -13.46 -0.35
CA PHE A 37 9.49 -13.20 -1.43
C PHE A 37 10.92 -13.36 -0.93
N ALA A 38 11.84 -13.67 -1.82
CA ALA A 38 13.26 -13.85 -1.48
C ALA A 38 13.96 -12.54 -1.12
N LEU A 39 13.36 -11.40 -1.46
CA LEU A 39 13.88 -10.08 -1.12
C LEU A 39 13.07 -9.46 0.03
N PRO A 40 13.67 -8.57 0.84
CA PRO A 40 12.98 -7.81 1.87
C PRO A 40 11.82 -6.99 1.31
N VAL A 41 10.62 -7.16 1.88
CA VAL A 41 9.44 -6.36 1.59
C VAL A 41 9.09 -5.57 2.85
N ILE A 42 9.06 -4.25 2.73
CA ILE A 42 8.69 -3.32 3.80
C ILE A 42 7.34 -2.72 3.45
N CYS A 43 6.38 -2.86 4.33
CA CYS A 43 5.05 -2.30 4.14
C CYS A 43 4.89 -1.02 4.96
N VAL A 44 4.56 0.08 4.32
CA VAL A 44 4.19 1.34 4.98
C VAL A 44 2.69 1.54 4.79
N GLY A 45 1.98 1.85 5.85
CA GLY A 45 0.54 2.06 5.76
C GLY A 45 -0.05 2.68 7.02
N ASN A 46 -1.35 2.89 7.01
CA ASN A 46 -2.13 3.37 8.15
C ASN A 46 -3.42 2.57 8.28
N ILE A 47 -4.05 2.64 9.43
CA ILE A 47 -5.37 2.03 9.69
C ILE A 47 -6.47 3.07 9.51
N THR A 48 -6.19 4.34 9.82
CA THR A 48 -7.17 5.43 9.76
C THR A 48 -7.28 6.01 8.36
N ALA A 49 -8.48 6.33 7.91
CA ALA A 49 -8.67 7.08 6.68
C ALA A 49 -8.19 8.53 6.86
N GLY A 50 -7.32 9.02 5.97
CA GLY A 50 -6.81 10.39 5.98
C GLY A 50 -5.33 10.52 5.63
N GLY A 51 -4.86 11.75 5.54
CA GLY A 51 -3.49 12.11 5.18
C GLY A 51 -2.50 11.94 6.33
N THR A 52 -2.16 10.71 6.69
CA THR A 52 -1.21 10.38 7.78
C THR A 52 0.26 10.55 7.37
N GLY A 53 0.54 11.20 6.24
CA GLY A 53 1.91 11.43 5.78
C GLY A 53 2.61 10.17 5.23
N LYS A 54 1.87 9.18 4.72
CA LYS A 54 2.47 7.95 4.13
C LYS A 54 3.53 8.25 3.08
N THR A 55 3.19 9.06 2.09
CA THR A 55 4.08 9.39 0.96
C THR A 55 5.41 9.98 1.39
N PRO A 56 5.48 11.01 2.28
CA PRO A 56 6.75 11.49 2.82
C PRO A 56 7.57 10.42 3.56
N HIS A 57 6.92 9.53 4.32
CA HIS A 57 7.63 8.46 5.02
C HIS A 57 8.18 7.40 4.05
N VAL A 58 7.42 7.05 3.00
CA VAL A 58 7.90 6.15 1.93
C VAL A 58 9.11 6.76 1.22
N ILE A 59 9.04 8.06 0.87
CA ILE A 59 10.16 8.78 0.24
C ILE A 59 11.38 8.75 1.15
N TYR A 60 11.25 9.16 2.41
CA TYR A 60 12.34 9.16 3.38
C TYR A 60 12.99 7.78 3.54
N LEU A 61 12.17 6.75 3.67
CA LEU A 61 12.65 5.38 3.82
C LEU A 61 13.37 4.89 2.55
N ALA A 62 12.81 5.18 1.38
CA ALA A 62 13.40 4.82 0.10
C ALA A 62 14.77 5.51 -0.10
N GLU A 63 14.90 6.79 0.23
CA GLU A 63 16.16 7.52 0.18
C GLU A 63 17.21 6.90 1.09
N LYS A 64 16.86 6.59 2.34
CA LYS A 64 17.80 5.98 3.30
C LYS A 64 18.25 4.60 2.85
N LEU A 65 17.38 3.78 2.32
CA LEU A 65 17.72 2.45 1.84
C LEU A 65 18.50 2.49 0.53
N ALA A 66 18.19 3.44 -0.36
CA ALA A 66 18.88 3.58 -1.65
C ALA A 66 20.38 3.90 -1.52
N ALA A 67 20.82 4.43 -0.37
CA ALA A 67 22.23 4.59 -0.06
C ALA A 67 22.98 3.24 0.10
N HIS A 68 22.27 2.15 0.35
CA HIS A 68 22.86 0.84 0.66
C HIS A 68 22.50 -0.24 -0.35
N THR A 69 21.36 -0.11 -1.03
CA THR A 69 20.87 -1.13 -1.97
C THR A 69 19.93 -0.52 -3.02
N ARG A 70 19.65 -1.27 -4.09
CA ARG A 70 18.61 -0.86 -5.05
C ARG A 70 17.22 -1.03 -4.45
N VAL A 71 16.44 0.03 -4.45
CA VAL A 71 15.11 0.08 -3.87
C VAL A 71 14.07 0.23 -4.96
N ALA A 72 13.00 -0.53 -4.87
CA ALA A 72 11.79 -0.32 -5.64
C ALA A 72 10.63 0.07 -4.70
N VAL A 73 9.84 1.06 -5.10
CA VAL A 73 8.60 1.44 -4.43
C VAL A 73 7.44 0.91 -5.25
N LEU A 74 6.49 0.22 -4.63
CA LEU A 74 5.29 -0.30 -5.28
C LEU A 74 4.05 0.31 -4.65
N SER A 75 3.36 1.17 -5.40
CA SER A 75 2.10 1.78 -5.00
C SER A 75 0.90 1.14 -5.74
N ARG A 76 -0.31 1.43 -5.28
CA ARG A 76 -1.55 1.03 -5.95
C ARG A 76 -1.82 1.84 -7.21
N GLY A 77 -1.37 3.10 -7.23
CA GLY A 77 -1.78 4.07 -8.24
C GLY A 77 -3.25 4.43 -8.07
N TYR A 78 -3.60 5.06 -6.95
CA TYR A 78 -4.97 5.49 -6.69
C TYR A 78 -5.43 6.45 -7.79
N LEU A 79 -6.69 6.33 -8.24
CA LEU A 79 -7.32 7.11 -9.33
C LEU A 79 -6.68 7.00 -10.73
N ARG A 80 -5.61 6.21 -10.92
CA ARG A 80 -5.05 5.98 -12.26
C ARG A 80 -6.06 5.27 -13.16
N LYS A 81 -6.05 5.61 -14.44
CA LYS A 81 -6.87 4.95 -15.48
C LYS A 81 -6.14 3.75 -16.10
N SER A 82 -4.82 3.73 -16.03
CA SER A 82 -4.01 2.60 -16.52
C SER A 82 -4.26 1.32 -15.72
N ARG A 83 -4.00 0.15 -16.32
CA ARG A 83 -4.17 -1.16 -15.68
C ARG A 83 -2.85 -1.93 -15.68
N GLY A 84 -2.77 -2.95 -14.81
CA GLY A 84 -1.62 -3.84 -14.68
C GLY A 84 -0.38 -3.18 -14.08
N PHE A 85 0.73 -3.87 -14.18
CA PHE A 85 2.03 -3.42 -13.74
C PHE A 85 2.58 -2.33 -14.66
N ARG A 86 3.15 -1.27 -14.09
CA ARG A 86 3.76 -0.17 -14.84
C ARG A 86 4.90 0.47 -14.05
N HIS A 87 5.99 0.73 -14.71
CA HIS A 87 7.06 1.61 -14.22
C HIS A 87 6.60 3.06 -14.31
N VAL A 88 6.85 3.84 -13.28
CA VAL A 88 6.52 5.27 -13.20
C VAL A 88 7.82 6.07 -13.28
N THR A 89 7.88 6.96 -14.25
CA THR A 89 8.99 7.90 -14.44
C THR A 89 8.53 9.33 -14.20
N SER A 90 9.45 10.27 -14.13
CA SER A 90 9.12 11.71 -14.07
C SER A 90 8.31 12.21 -15.28
N GLU A 91 8.36 11.49 -16.39
CA GLU A 91 7.60 11.82 -17.62
C GLU A 91 6.20 11.21 -17.65
N SER A 92 5.89 10.32 -16.71
CA SER A 92 4.55 9.70 -16.60
C SER A 92 3.50 10.75 -16.27
N THR A 93 2.26 10.50 -16.70
CA THR A 93 1.12 11.37 -16.36
C THR A 93 0.40 10.86 -15.11
N THR A 94 -0.31 11.76 -14.40
CA THR A 94 -1.17 11.40 -13.25
C THR A 94 -2.25 10.39 -13.66
N THR A 95 -2.75 10.48 -14.88
CA THR A 95 -3.72 9.53 -15.44
C THR A 95 -3.16 8.12 -15.56
N GLU A 96 -1.86 7.99 -15.81
CA GLU A 96 -1.18 6.69 -15.96
C GLU A 96 -0.71 6.11 -14.64
N ALA A 97 -0.20 6.94 -13.74
CA ALA A 97 0.47 6.53 -12.53
C ALA A 97 -0.36 6.78 -11.26
N GLY A 98 -1.15 7.84 -11.22
CA GLY A 98 -1.72 8.44 -10.01
C GLY A 98 -0.79 9.53 -9.44
N ASP A 99 -1.34 10.42 -8.64
CA ASP A 99 -0.62 11.61 -8.14
C ASP A 99 0.54 11.23 -7.19
N GLU A 100 0.29 10.36 -6.21
CA GLU A 100 1.29 9.97 -5.22
C GLU A 100 2.47 9.21 -5.83
N PRO A 101 2.29 8.19 -6.70
CA PRO A 101 3.42 7.53 -7.34
C PRO A 101 4.22 8.45 -8.26
N LEU A 102 3.56 9.38 -8.95
CA LEU A 102 4.25 10.35 -9.78
C LEU A 102 5.11 11.29 -8.93
N LEU A 103 4.58 11.79 -7.80
CA LEU A 103 5.35 12.57 -6.84
C LEU A 103 6.57 11.79 -6.34
N MET A 104 6.38 10.51 -5.98
CA MET A 104 7.50 9.66 -5.55
C MET A 104 8.56 9.50 -6.64
N ALA A 105 8.18 9.33 -7.91
CA ALA A 105 9.12 9.22 -9.02
C ALA A 105 9.93 10.50 -9.22
N HIS A 106 9.33 11.67 -9.01
CA HIS A 106 10.06 12.95 -9.05
C HIS A 106 11.04 13.11 -7.87
N CYS A 107 10.63 12.68 -6.68
CA CYS A 107 11.45 12.83 -5.46
C CYS A 107 12.56 11.77 -5.34
N LEU A 108 12.43 10.63 -6.03
CA LEU A 108 13.28 9.46 -5.85
C LEU A 108 14.02 9.06 -7.13
N PRO A 109 14.93 9.90 -7.68
CA PRO A 109 15.67 9.55 -8.90
C PRO A 109 16.59 8.32 -8.71
N GLN A 110 16.91 7.97 -7.46
CA GLN A 110 17.75 6.83 -7.09
C GLN A 110 16.96 5.53 -6.83
N ALA A 111 15.63 5.57 -6.83
CA ALA A 111 14.79 4.40 -6.61
C ALA A 111 13.78 4.25 -7.76
N ALA A 112 13.47 3.01 -8.13
CA ALA A 112 12.46 2.75 -9.15
C ALA A 112 11.06 2.77 -8.53
N VAL A 113 10.11 3.46 -9.15
CA VAL A 113 8.73 3.55 -8.71
C VAL A 113 7.82 2.77 -9.64
N TYR A 114 6.98 1.92 -9.08
CA TYR A 114 6.06 1.07 -9.83
C TYR A 114 4.64 1.18 -9.30
N VAL A 115 3.68 0.89 -10.15
CA VAL A 115 2.26 0.79 -9.76
C VAL A 115 1.66 -0.53 -10.23
N ASP A 116 0.97 -1.21 -9.31
CA ASP A 116 0.10 -2.34 -9.61
C ASP A 116 -0.97 -2.46 -8.50
N ARG A 117 -2.22 -2.74 -8.88
CA ARG A 117 -3.28 -3.04 -7.91
C ARG A 117 -3.05 -4.38 -7.22
N ASN A 118 -2.49 -5.35 -7.94
CA ASN A 118 -2.10 -6.66 -7.40
C ASN A 118 -0.65 -6.60 -6.90
N ARG A 119 -0.46 -6.40 -5.60
CA ARG A 119 0.87 -6.27 -4.98
C ARG A 119 1.73 -7.51 -5.17
N VAL A 120 1.14 -8.71 -5.14
CA VAL A 120 1.87 -9.97 -5.37
C VAL A 120 2.42 -10.01 -6.79
N ASN A 121 1.59 -9.64 -7.78
CA ASN A 121 2.04 -9.52 -9.16
C ASN A 121 3.10 -8.44 -9.31
N GLY A 122 2.87 -7.25 -8.75
CA GLY A 122 3.80 -6.13 -8.83
C GLY A 122 5.19 -6.48 -8.30
N ILE A 123 5.31 -7.16 -7.16
CA ILE A 123 6.60 -7.60 -6.63
C ILE A 123 7.27 -8.61 -7.57
N ARG A 124 6.51 -9.56 -8.12
CA ARG A 124 7.05 -10.53 -9.08
C ARG A 124 7.60 -9.87 -10.33
N GLU A 125 6.87 -8.90 -10.88
CA GLU A 125 7.30 -8.16 -12.06
C GLU A 125 8.53 -7.28 -11.75
N ILE A 126 8.61 -6.66 -10.58
CA ILE A 126 9.82 -5.94 -10.13
C ILE A 126 11.02 -6.89 -10.10
N MET A 127 10.88 -8.07 -9.48
CA MET A 127 11.97 -9.05 -9.42
C MET A 127 12.42 -9.54 -10.80
N ARG A 128 11.53 -9.57 -11.79
CA ARG A 128 11.86 -9.93 -13.17
C ARG A 128 12.53 -8.79 -13.92
N ALA A 129 11.98 -7.58 -13.80
CA ALA A 129 12.46 -6.41 -14.53
C ALA A 129 13.79 -5.89 -13.94
N GLU A 130 13.93 -5.97 -12.63
CA GLU A 130 15.06 -5.47 -11.86
C GLU A 130 15.63 -6.54 -10.92
N PRO A 131 16.34 -7.57 -11.42
CA PRO A 131 16.85 -8.68 -10.60
C PRO A 131 17.83 -8.26 -9.49
N ARG A 132 18.40 -7.05 -9.59
CA ARG A 132 19.31 -6.48 -8.59
C ARG A 132 18.59 -5.68 -7.51
N THR A 133 17.26 -5.64 -7.49
CA THR A 133 16.49 -4.99 -6.42
C THR A 133 16.77 -5.69 -5.10
N GLY A 134 17.27 -4.93 -4.13
CA GLY A 134 17.57 -5.44 -2.79
C GLY A 134 16.45 -5.25 -1.78
N ALA A 135 15.49 -4.36 -2.03
CA ALA A 135 14.32 -4.18 -1.18
C ALA A 135 13.13 -3.60 -1.96
N VAL A 136 11.91 -3.99 -1.57
CA VAL A 136 10.67 -3.39 -2.06
C VAL A 136 9.93 -2.72 -0.92
N ILE A 137 9.54 -1.46 -1.11
CA ILE A 137 8.66 -0.72 -0.20
C ILE A 137 7.25 -0.71 -0.78
N LEU A 138 6.29 -1.23 -0.04
CA LEU A 138 4.87 -1.15 -0.39
C LEU A 138 4.27 0.13 0.20
N ASP A 139 3.85 1.02 -0.67
CA ASP A 139 3.05 2.18 -0.31
C ASP A 139 1.58 1.78 -0.15
N ASP A 140 1.01 2.16 0.99
CA ASP A 140 -0.37 1.82 1.40
C ASP A 140 -0.68 0.31 1.29
N GLY A 141 0.25 -0.50 1.79
CA GLY A 141 0.19 -1.97 1.65
C GLY A 141 -0.45 -2.70 2.83
N PHE A 142 -0.79 -2.03 3.94
CA PHE A 142 -1.16 -2.68 5.20
C PHE A 142 -2.40 -3.59 5.09
N GLN A 143 -3.36 -3.25 4.24
CA GLN A 143 -4.56 -4.05 4.01
C GLN A 143 -4.35 -5.22 3.02
N HIS A 144 -3.17 -5.32 2.39
CA HIS A 144 -2.86 -6.35 1.40
C HIS A 144 -2.24 -7.60 2.01
N ARG A 145 -3.01 -8.33 2.83
CA ARG A 145 -2.59 -9.56 3.54
C ARG A 145 -2.07 -10.67 2.62
N ALA A 146 -2.32 -10.61 1.32
CA ALA A 146 -1.75 -11.54 0.34
C ALA A 146 -0.22 -11.45 0.23
N VAL A 147 0.41 -10.36 0.68
CA VAL A 147 1.86 -10.20 0.78
C VAL A 147 2.27 -10.32 2.23
N LYS A 148 3.17 -11.25 2.52
CA LYS A 148 3.83 -11.36 3.82
C LYS A 148 5.05 -10.44 3.81
N ALA A 149 4.88 -9.23 4.32
CA ALA A 149 5.99 -8.29 4.49
C ALA A 149 6.93 -8.75 5.60
N GLY A 150 8.23 -8.52 5.43
CA GLY A 150 9.24 -8.77 6.46
C GLY A 150 9.19 -7.70 7.55
N MET A 151 8.77 -6.47 7.21
CA MET A 151 8.61 -5.36 8.14
C MET A 151 7.32 -4.60 7.82
N ASN A 152 6.58 -4.22 8.86
CA ASN A 152 5.40 -3.38 8.74
C ASN A 152 5.61 -2.10 9.55
N ILE A 153 5.48 -0.95 8.89
CA ILE A 153 5.54 0.39 9.48
C ILE A 153 4.14 0.98 9.47
N LEU A 154 3.56 1.08 10.66
CA LEU A 154 2.22 1.61 10.83
C LEU A 154 2.30 3.07 11.26
N LEU A 155 1.72 3.95 10.44
CA LEU A 155 1.62 5.37 10.72
C LEU A 155 0.30 5.68 11.44
N THR A 156 0.38 6.45 12.50
CA THR A 156 -0.79 6.94 13.24
C THR A 156 -0.71 8.45 13.38
N ASP A 157 -1.87 9.10 13.33
CA ASP A 157 -1.98 10.52 13.63
C ASP A 157 -1.99 10.73 15.15
N TRP A 158 -1.19 11.68 15.64
CA TRP A 158 -1.17 12.06 17.06
C TRP A 158 -2.55 12.51 17.58
N GLN A 159 -3.32 13.19 16.73
CA GLN A 159 -4.66 13.69 17.09
C GLN A 159 -5.75 12.61 16.97
N ARG A 160 -5.49 11.53 16.22
CA ARG A 160 -6.41 10.40 15.99
C ARG A 160 -5.74 9.08 16.30
N LEU A 161 -5.64 8.79 17.62
CA LEU A 161 -5.11 7.51 18.07
C LEU A 161 -6.06 6.36 17.67
N MET A 162 -5.51 5.27 17.16
CA MET A 162 -6.26 4.07 16.71
C MET A 162 -7.23 3.52 17.75
N THR A 163 -6.94 3.72 19.04
CA THR A 163 -7.78 3.27 20.15
C THR A 163 -9.10 4.04 20.29
N ARG A 164 -9.24 5.17 19.59
CA ARG A 164 -10.43 6.05 19.63
C ARG A 164 -11.20 6.09 18.31
N ASP A 165 -10.64 5.56 17.22
CA ASP A 165 -11.36 5.49 15.93
C ASP A 165 -12.38 4.35 15.96
N ARG A 166 -13.63 4.71 15.68
CA ARG A 166 -14.67 3.72 15.41
C ARG A 166 -14.48 3.23 13.98
N LEU A 167 -14.59 1.93 13.75
CA LEU A 167 -14.77 1.38 12.41
C LEU A 167 -15.95 2.13 11.76
N LEU A 168 -15.74 2.70 10.59
CA LEU A 168 -16.73 3.46 9.84
C LEU A 168 -18.02 2.69 9.68
#